data_24e3747693f18546bc0dd8b182b80d71
#
_entry.id   24e3747693f18546bc0dd8b182b80d71
#
_cell.length_a   1.000
_cell.length_b   1.000
_cell.length_c   1.000
_cell.angle_alpha   90.00
_cell.angle_beta   90.00
_cell.angle_gamma   90.00
#
_symmetry.space_group_name_H-M   'P 1'
#
loop_
_entity.id
_entity.type
_entity.pdbx_description
1 polymer ?
#
loop_
_entity_poly.entity_id
_entity_poly.type
_entity_poly.pdbx_seq_one_letter_code
_entity_poly.pdbx_strand_id
1 'polypeptide(L)'
;AWLAEWKQAFHSRELATLPQKMTAFARLIDTRGPAGSTSGEVMPLVNRLQALSYRMEELLETRDSLPPEQLVENLLTDFRNWHLGLQKTLQQLALDPGAVDQTAFRQGLDSAMQRLEARTHESLDGISGDQISVQDRENFYSLLGTYRGVSEALVEYAGSAGGIDWERWREERFA
;
A
#
# COMPACT_ATOMS: atom_id res chain seq x y z
N ALA A 1 18.32 -1.42 -14.30
CA ALA A 1 17.11 -1.25 -15.13
C ALA A 1 15.85 -1.09 -14.24
N TRP A 2 15.56 -2.04 -13.35
CA TRP A 2 14.34 -2.00 -12.51
C TRP A 2 14.31 -0.82 -11.52
N LEU A 3 15.42 -0.44 -10.89
CA LEU A 3 15.46 0.71 -9.99
C LEU A 3 15.13 2.01 -10.74
N ALA A 4 15.58 2.14 -11.99
CA ALA A 4 15.23 3.28 -12.84
C ALA A 4 13.73 3.27 -13.21
N GLU A 5 13.17 2.10 -13.54
CA GLU A 5 11.74 1.92 -13.81
C GLU A 5 10.90 2.21 -12.56
N TRP A 6 11.36 1.74 -11.40
CA TRP A 6 10.71 2.01 -10.12
C TRP A 6 10.72 3.50 -9.78
N LYS A 7 11.88 4.16 -9.88
CA LYS A 7 11.99 5.63 -9.71
C LYS A 7 11.09 6.36 -10.70
N GLN A 8 11.05 5.94 -11.95
CA GLN A 8 10.20 6.54 -12.98
C GLN A 8 8.70 6.33 -12.69
N ALA A 9 8.30 5.15 -12.20
CA ALA A 9 6.93 4.89 -11.78
C ALA A 9 6.51 5.80 -10.61
N PHE A 10 7.37 6.01 -9.62
CA PHE A 10 7.12 6.95 -8.52
C PHE A 10 7.08 8.42 -8.96
N HIS A 11 7.78 8.76 -10.04
CA HIS A 11 7.72 10.09 -10.64
C HIS A 11 6.56 10.27 -11.62
N SER A 12 5.79 9.20 -11.89
CA SER A 12 4.65 9.32 -12.80
C SER A 12 3.59 10.24 -12.19
N ARG A 13 3.08 11.15 -13.02
CA ARG A 13 2.00 12.07 -12.62
C ARG A 13 0.76 11.32 -12.14
N GLU A 14 0.54 10.11 -12.63
CA GLU A 14 -0.59 9.27 -12.24
C GLU A 14 -0.49 8.79 -10.80
N LEU A 15 0.68 8.30 -10.38
CA LEU A 15 0.92 7.90 -8.98
C LEU A 15 0.88 9.09 -8.03
N ALA A 16 1.44 10.24 -8.41
CA ALA A 16 1.40 11.46 -7.60
C ALA A 16 -0.04 11.98 -7.38
N THR A 17 -0.96 11.72 -8.31
CA THR A 17 -2.37 12.13 -8.21
C THR A 17 -3.29 11.05 -7.63
N LEU A 18 -2.80 9.82 -7.46
CA LEU A 18 -3.60 8.70 -6.99
C LEU A 18 -4.25 8.94 -5.61
N PRO A 19 -3.54 9.44 -4.58
CA PRO A 19 -4.15 9.74 -3.29
C PRO A 19 -5.32 10.73 -3.39
N GLN A 20 -5.18 11.76 -4.20
CA GLN A 20 -6.24 12.75 -4.43
C GLN A 20 -7.46 12.14 -5.12
N LYS A 21 -7.24 11.28 -6.12
CA LYS A 21 -8.31 10.54 -6.80
C LYS A 21 -9.04 9.60 -5.84
N MET A 22 -8.29 8.89 -4.97
CA MET A 22 -8.85 8.01 -3.94
C MET A 22 -9.70 8.78 -2.93
N THR A 23 -9.24 9.94 -2.47
CA THR A 23 -9.99 10.82 -1.56
C THR A 23 -11.26 11.37 -2.22
N ALA A 24 -11.18 11.80 -3.48
CA ALA A 24 -12.34 12.26 -4.23
C ALA A 24 -13.38 11.15 -4.43
N PHE A 25 -12.93 9.93 -4.71
CA PHE A 25 -13.78 8.75 -4.84
C PHE A 25 -14.45 8.38 -3.52
N ALA A 26 -13.70 8.40 -2.40
CA ALA A 26 -14.25 8.17 -1.07
C ALA A 26 -15.38 9.15 -0.73
N ARG A 27 -15.19 10.44 -1.01
CA ARG A 27 -16.24 11.46 -0.82
C ARG A 27 -17.46 11.21 -1.70
N LEU A 28 -17.25 10.72 -2.92
CA LEU A 28 -18.35 10.40 -3.84
C LEU A 28 -19.21 9.24 -3.34
N ILE A 29 -18.59 8.22 -2.76
CA ILE A 29 -19.26 7.09 -2.13
C ILE A 29 -20.12 7.58 -0.94
N ASP A 30 -19.53 8.43 -0.10
CA ASP A 30 -20.21 8.98 1.09
C ASP A 30 -21.47 9.81 0.72
N THR A 31 -21.41 10.57 -0.38
CA THR A 31 -22.51 11.44 -0.80
C THR A 31 -23.58 10.76 -1.66
N ARG A 32 -23.28 9.61 -2.25
CA ARG A 32 -24.15 8.92 -3.23
C ARG A 32 -24.52 7.49 -2.81
N GLY A 33 -24.30 7.14 -1.56
CA GLY A 33 -24.75 5.85 -1.01
C GLY A 33 -26.28 5.69 -1.14
N PRO A 34 -26.79 4.45 -1.26
CA PRO A 34 -28.21 4.18 -1.34
C PRO A 34 -28.94 4.83 -0.15
N ALA A 35 -30.05 5.52 -0.43
CA ALA A 35 -30.89 6.08 0.62
C ALA A 35 -31.44 4.92 1.48
N GLY A 36 -30.95 4.81 2.72
CA GLY A 36 -31.35 3.72 3.64
C GLY A 36 -30.28 2.62 3.80
N SER A 37 -29.20 2.59 2.99
CA SER A 37 -28.02 1.83 3.40
C SER A 37 -27.50 2.51 4.67
N THR A 38 -27.40 1.72 5.71
CA THR A 38 -26.87 2.21 6.97
C THR A 38 -25.48 2.81 6.66
N SER A 39 -25.34 4.11 6.86
CA SER A 39 -24.05 4.81 6.77
C SER A 39 -22.95 4.08 7.57
N GLY A 40 -23.34 3.16 8.46
CA GLY A 40 -22.48 2.27 9.21
C GLY A 40 -21.71 1.21 8.40
N GLU A 41 -22.16 0.82 7.20
CA GLU A 41 -21.43 -0.18 6.37
C GLU A 41 -20.40 0.47 5.46
N VAL A 42 -20.70 1.66 4.95
CA VAL A 42 -19.87 2.37 3.96
C VAL A 42 -18.84 3.28 4.62
N MET A 43 -19.16 3.89 5.76
CA MET A 43 -18.25 4.79 6.46
C MET A 43 -16.91 4.15 6.86
N PRO A 44 -16.88 2.91 7.37
CA PRO A 44 -15.60 2.22 7.61
C PRO A 44 -14.76 2.09 6.34
N LEU A 45 -15.37 1.77 5.20
CA LEU A 45 -14.68 1.67 3.91
C LEU A 45 -14.08 3.02 3.50
N VAL A 46 -14.84 4.10 3.59
CA VAL A 46 -14.37 5.46 3.27
C VAL A 46 -13.19 5.85 4.17
N ASN A 47 -13.30 5.60 5.46
CA ASN A 47 -12.22 5.89 6.43
C ASN A 47 -10.95 5.08 6.13
N ARG A 48 -11.10 3.80 5.77
CA ARG A 48 -9.97 2.94 5.40
C ARG A 48 -9.33 3.37 4.07
N LEU A 49 -10.13 3.82 3.11
CA LEU A 49 -9.62 4.38 1.86
C LEU A 49 -8.84 5.67 2.07
N GLN A 50 -9.31 6.54 2.95
CA GLN A 50 -8.60 7.78 3.33
C GLN A 50 -7.28 7.47 4.04
N ALA A 51 -7.28 6.49 4.96
CA ALA A 51 -6.06 6.05 5.64
C ALA A 51 -5.03 5.47 4.66
N LEU A 52 -5.48 4.65 3.70
CA LEU A 52 -4.63 4.12 2.64
C LEU A 52 -4.05 5.25 1.76
N SER A 53 -4.87 6.22 1.38
CA SER A 53 -4.43 7.42 0.63
C SER A 53 -3.32 8.17 1.37
N TYR A 54 -3.50 8.41 2.66
CA TYR A 54 -2.50 9.07 3.50
C TYR A 54 -1.17 8.29 3.56
N ARG A 55 -1.24 6.97 3.75
CA ARG A 55 -0.05 6.12 3.78
C ARG A 55 0.69 6.07 2.44
N MET A 56 -0.04 6.16 1.34
CA MET A 56 0.57 6.27 0.01
C MET A 56 1.23 7.63 -0.21
N GLU A 57 0.67 8.72 0.33
CA GLU A 57 1.32 10.04 0.33
C GLU A 57 2.64 10.00 1.09
N GLU A 58 2.67 9.42 2.30
CA GLU A 58 3.91 9.23 3.08
C GLU A 58 4.97 8.45 2.27
N LEU A 59 4.57 7.38 1.58
CA LEU A 59 5.48 6.61 0.74
C LEU A 59 6.06 7.45 -0.42
N LEU A 60 5.25 8.31 -1.02
CA LEU A 60 5.69 9.21 -2.09
C LEU A 60 6.63 10.29 -1.58
N GLU A 61 6.42 10.81 -0.37
CA GLU A 61 7.30 11.80 0.26
C GLU A 61 8.66 11.22 0.63
N THR A 62 8.73 9.96 1.07
CA THR A 62 10.00 9.30 1.40
C THR A 62 10.91 9.05 0.20
N ARG A 63 10.41 9.22 -1.03
CA ARG A 63 11.20 9.05 -2.27
C ARG A 63 12.44 9.93 -2.34
N ASP A 64 12.37 11.13 -1.75
CA ASP A 64 13.48 12.12 -1.78
C ASP A 64 14.60 11.75 -0.79
N SER A 65 14.31 10.81 0.12
CA SER A 65 15.23 10.28 1.13
C SER A 65 15.66 8.84 0.84
N LEU A 66 15.78 8.48 -0.44
CA LEU A 66 16.11 7.10 -0.82
C LEU A 66 17.49 6.69 -0.28
N PRO A 67 17.60 5.47 0.24
CA PRO A 67 18.86 4.94 0.74
C PRO A 67 19.86 4.70 -0.39
N PRO A 68 21.15 4.49 -0.05
CA PRO A 68 22.19 4.20 -1.03
C PRO A 68 21.79 3.07 -1.97
N GLU A 69 22.14 3.22 -3.24
CA GLU A 69 21.77 2.27 -4.31
C GLU A 69 22.21 0.85 -4.01
N GLN A 70 23.39 0.67 -3.42
CA GLN A 70 23.94 -0.63 -3.04
C GLN A 70 23.06 -1.38 -2.04
N LEU A 71 22.47 -0.69 -1.07
CA LEU A 71 21.58 -1.30 -0.09
C LEU A 71 20.25 -1.72 -0.74
N VAL A 72 19.74 -0.88 -1.63
CA VAL A 72 18.51 -1.18 -2.37
C VAL A 72 18.72 -2.34 -3.34
N GLU A 73 19.87 -2.43 -4.02
CA GLU A 73 20.18 -3.52 -4.95
C GLU A 73 20.09 -4.91 -4.30
N ASN A 74 20.57 -5.05 -3.07
CA ASN A 74 20.52 -6.32 -2.33
C ASN A 74 19.09 -6.77 -1.99
N LEU A 75 18.14 -5.83 -1.96
CA LEU A 75 16.75 -6.05 -1.57
C LEU A 75 15.77 -5.92 -2.74
N LEU A 76 16.27 -5.70 -3.96
CA LEU A 76 15.45 -5.46 -5.16
C LEU A 76 14.40 -6.54 -5.38
N THR A 77 14.76 -7.80 -5.18
CA THR A 77 13.85 -8.93 -5.38
C THR A 77 12.69 -8.89 -4.40
N ASP A 78 12.97 -8.54 -3.14
CA ASP A 78 11.95 -8.50 -2.09
C ASP A 78 11.00 -7.31 -2.29
N PHE A 79 11.54 -6.14 -2.63
CA PHE A 79 10.72 -4.98 -3.01
C PHE A 79 9.85 -5.25 -4.24
N ARG A 80 10.42 -5.90 -5.25
CA ARG A 80 9.67 -6.26 -6.45
C ARG A 80 8.54 -7.24 -6.14
N ASN A 81 8.79 -8.25 -5.33
CA ASN A 81 7.78 -9.21 -4.92
C ASN A 81 6.65 -8.54 -4.12
N TRP A 82 7.01 -7.61 -3.25
CA TRP A 82 6.03 -6.82 -2.51
C TRP A 82 5.15 -5.99 -3.46
N HIS A 83 5.75 -5.27 -4.43
CA HIS A 83 5.01 -4.48 -5.41
C HIS A 83 4.06 -5.33 -6.26
N LEU A 84 4.52 -6.50 -6.72
CA LEU A 84 3.68 -7.41 -7.50
C LEU A 84 2.50 -7.95 -6.68
N GLY A 85 2.72 -8.27 -5.40
CA GLY A 85 1.69 -8.67 -4.48
C GLY A 85 0.66 -7.56 -4.27
N LEU A 86 1.12 -6.34 -4.03
CA LEU A 86 0.28 -5.16 -3.87
C LEU A 86 -0.56 -4.90 -5.13
N GLN A 87 0.07 -4.87 -6.30
CA GLN A 87 -0.60 -4.66 -7.58
C GLN A 87 -1.69 -5.71 -7.84
N LYS A 88 -1.37 -6.98 -7.63
CA LYS A 88 -2.32 -8.08 -7.79
C LYS A 88 -3.53 -7.90 -6.88
N THR A 89 -3.31 -7.55 -5.63
CA THR A 89 -4.40 -7.36 -4.65
C THR A 89 -5.25 -6.15 -5.01
N LEU A 90 -4.65 -5.04 -5.41
CA LEU A 90 -5.40 -3.86 -5.88
C LEU A 90 -6.25 -4.17 -7.10
N GLN A 91 -5.73 -4.97 -8.05
CA GLN A 91 -6.50 -5.43 -9.21
C GLN A 91 -7.68 -6.32 -8.79
N GLN A 92 -7.47 -7.26 -7.86
CA GLN A 92 -8.55 -8.10 -7.34
C GLN A 92 -9.63 -7.28 -6.64
N LEU A 93 -9.24 -6.34 -5.78
CA LEU A 93 -10.17 -5.42 -5.11
C LEU A 93 -10.97 -4.55 -6.09
N ALA A 94 -10.35 -4.15 -7.20
CA ALA A 94 -11.04 -3.37 -8.23
C ALA A 94 -12.05 -4.19 -9.03
N LEU A 95 -11.80 -5.48 -9.22
CA LEU A 95 -12.68 -6.38 -9.98
C LEU A 95 -13.80 -6.98 -9.11
N ASP A 96 -13.43 -7.46 -7.93
CA ASP A 96 -14.35 -8.06 -6.96
C ASP A 96 -13.85 -7.80 -5.54
N PRO A 97 -14.32 -6.73 -4.90
CA PRO A 97 -13.90 -6.36 -3.55
C PRO A 97 -14.20 -7.43 -2.49
N GLY A 98 -15.23 -8.26 -2.72
CA GLY A 98 -15.63 -9.34 -1.81
C GLY A 98 -14.79 -10.60 -1.92
N ALA A 99 -14.03 -10.77 -3.01
CA ALA A 99 -13.28 -12.00 -3.27
C ALA A 99 -11.89 -12.05 -2.58
N VAL A 100 -11.44 -10.98 -1.93
CA VAL A 100 -10.14 -10.95 -1.28
C VAL A 100 -10.23 -11.57 0.11
N ASP A 101 -9.57 -12.72 0.29
CA ASP A 101 -9.37 -13.31 1.60
C ASP A 101 -8.40 -12.44 2.43
N GLN A 102 -8.97 -11.65 3.34
CA GLN A 102 -8.22 -10.73 4.20
C GLN A 102 -7.16 -11.46 5.04
N THR A 103 -7.48 -12.66 5.54
CA THR A 103 -6.56 -13.40 6.40
C THR A 103 -5.35 -13.88 5.62
N ALA A 104 -5.57 -14.52 4.47
CA ALA A 104 -4.49 -14.95 3.59
C ALA A 104 -3.66 -13.77 3.08
N PHE A 105 -4.32 -12.65 2.76
CA PHE A 105 -3.63 -11.43 2.32
C PHE A 105 -2.76 -10.85 3.42
N ARG A 106 -3.26 -10.73 4.67
CA ARG A 106 -2.50 -10.29 5.84
C ARG A 106 -1.28 -11.17 6.06
N GLN A 107 -1.46 -12.48 6.10
CA GLN A 107 -0.35 -13.43 6.28
C GLN A 107 0.73 -13.31 5.19
N GLY A 108 0.30 -13.11 3.95
CA GLY A 108 1.22 -12.91 2.83
C GLY A 108 2.05 -11.64 2.97
N LEU A 109 1.44 -10.53 3.34
CA LEU A 109 2.13 -9.25 3.57
C LEU A 109 3.05 -9.31 4.78
N ASP A 110 2.59 -9.86 5.91
CA ASP A 110 3.42 -10.02 7.12
C ASP A 110 4.66 -10.87 6.82
N SER A 111 4.49 -11.98 6.09
CA SER A 111 5.61 -12.83 5.69
C SER A 111 6.58 -12.10 4.73
N ALA A 112 6.08 -11.28 3.83
CA ALA A 112 6.91 -10.49 2.92
C ALA A 112 7.69 -9.41 3.68
N MET A 113 7.05 -8.71 4.63
CA MET A 113 7.69 -7.71 5.46
C MET A 113 8.75 -8.30 6.39
N GLN A 114 8.47 -9.44 7.02
CA GLN A 114 9.44 -10.15 7.86
C GLN A 114 10.68 -10.57 7.07
N ARG A 115 10.51 -11.08 5.84
CA ARG A 115 11.65 -11.41 4.98
C ARG A 115 12.45 -10.18 4.61
N LEU A 116 11.78 -9.10 4.26
CA LEU A 116 12.43 -7.84 3.89
C LEU A 116 13.24 -7.28 5.07
N GLU A 117 12.69 -7.30 6.27
CA GLU A 117 13.38 -6.86 7.49
C GLU A 117 14.59 -7.74 7.82
N ALA A 118 14.43 -9.06 7.77
CA ALA A 118 15.53 -10.00 8.04
C ALA A 118 16.70 -9.78 7.05
N ARG A 119 16.40 -9.69 5.76
CA ARG A 119 17.42 -9.45 4.74
C ARG A 119 18.04 -8.05 4.84
N THR A 120 17.29 -7.07 5.34
CA THR A 120 17.83 -5.76 5.65
C THR A 120 18.89 -5.83 6.73
N HIS A 121 18.62 -6.52 7.82
CA HIS A 121 19.60 -6.73 8.89
C HIS A 121 20.85 -7.43 8.37
N GLU A 122 20.69 -8.53 7.62
CA GLU A 122 21.81 -9.25 7.02
C GLU A 122 22.66 -8.36 6.11
N SER A 123 22.00 -7.54 5.27
CA SER A 123 22.68 -6.62 4.37
C SER A 123 23.41 -5.51 5.10
N LEU A 124 22.84 -4.97 6.18
CA LEU A 124 23.44 -3.94 7.01
C LEU A 124 24.61 -4.45 7.85
N ASP A 125 24.51 -5.67 8.35
CA ASP A 125 25.58 -6.34 9.11
C ASP A 125 26.78 -6.69 8.21
N GLY A 126 26.54 -6.98 6.93
CA GLY A 126 27.57 -7.26 5.93
C GLY A 126 28.28 -6.02 5.39
N ILE A 127 27.78 -4.82 5.67
CA ILE A 127 28.37 -3.56 5.21
C ILE A 127 29.16 -2.92 6.35
N SER A 128 30.44 -2.66 6.11
CA SER A 128 31.30 -2.00 7.11
C SER A 128 30.70 -0.63 7.50
N GLY A 129 30.75 -0.31 8.81
CA GLY A 129 30.14 0.89 9.38
C GLY A 129 30.57 2.21 8.73
N ASP A 130 31.72 2.21 8.04
CA ASP A 130 32.27 3.36 7.32
C ASP A 130 31.65 3.58 5.94
N GLN A 131 30.87 2.61 5.42
CA GLN A 131 30.29 2.66 4.07
C GLN A 131 28.84 3.14 4.04
N ILE A 132 28.14 3.13 5.16
CA ILE A 132 26.77 3.63 5.28
C ILE A 132 26.70 4.60 6.46
N SER A 133 26.25 5.82 6.20
CA SER A 133 26.03 6.82 7.24
C SER A 133 24.87 6.42 8.18
N VAL A 134 24.86 6.94 9.40
CA VAL A 134 23.74 6.78 10.34
C VAL A 134 22.45 7.29 9.70
N GLN A 135 22.52 8.41 8.99
CA GLN A 135 21.37 9.00 8.30
C GLN A 135 20.81 8.08 7.21
N ASP A 136 21.66 7.39 6.44
CA ASP A 136 21.22 6.45 5.42
C ASP A 136 20.51 5.25 6.04
N ARG A 137 20.97 4.77 7.19
CA ARG A 137 20.28 3.70 7.95
C ARG A 137 18.92 4.16 8.43
N GLU A 138 18.82 5.35 9.01
CA GLU A 138 17.54 5.92 9.46
C GLU A 138 16.57 6.10 8.30
N ASN A 139 17.04 6.63 7.18
CA ASN A 139 16.23 6.77 5.96
C ASN A 139 15.71 5.41 5.45
N PHE A 140 16.54 4.38 5.54
CA PHE A 140 16.15 3.05 5.12
C PHE A 140 15.08 2.43 6.04
N TYR A 141 15.24 2.53 7.36
CA TYR A 141 14.22 2.07 8.30
C TYR A 141 12.92 2.87 8.18
N SER A 142 13.02 4.17 7.91
CA SER A 142 11.87 5.02 7.61
C SER A 142 11.12 4.53 6.36
N LEU A 143 11.85 4.20 5.30
CA LEU A 143 11.28 3.62 4.08
C LEU A 143 10.56 2.29 4.36
N LEU A 144 11.16 1.37 5.11
CA LEU A 144 10.52 0.12 5.53
C LEU A 144 9.23 0.38 6.32
N GLY A 145 9.25 1.36 7.22
CA GLY A 145 8.09 1.79 7.99
C GLY A 145 6.94 2.25 7.11
N THR A 146 7.22 3.01 6.05
CA THR A 146 6.19 3.45 5.09
C THR A 146 5.63 2.30 4.27
N TYR A 147 6.44 1.34 3.83
CA TYR A 147 5.97 0.09 3.17
C TYR A 147 5.05 -0.72 4.09
N ARG A 148 5.44 -0.86 5.36
CA ARG A 148 4.60 -1.51 6.37
C ARG A 148 3.26 -0.77 6.54
N GLY A 149 3.28 0.55 6.67
CA GLY A 149 2.09 1.37 6.82
C GLY A 149 1.11 1.23 5.65
N VAL A 150 1.60 1.22 4.41
CA VAL A 150 0.78 0.97 3.21
C VAL A 150 0.19 -0.44 3.25
N SER A 151 0.99 -1.45 3.61
CA SER A 151 0.55 -2.85 3.69
C SER A 151 -0.59 -3.02 4.70
N GLU A 152 -0.43 -2.48 5.89
CA GLU A 152 -1.46 -2.52 6.95
C GLU A 152 -2.74 -1.81 6.52
N ALA A 153 -2.63 -0.60 5.96
CA ALA A 153 -3.79 0.16 5.50
C ALA A 153 -4.55 -0.57 4.38
N LEU A 154 -3.83 -1.26 3.48
CA LEU A 154 -4.47 -2.04 2.41
C LEU A 154 -5.18 -3.28 2.96
N VAL A 155 -4.61 -3.97 3.94
CA VAL A 155 -5.27 -5.11 4.62
C VAL A 155 -6.56 -4.66 5.30
N GLU A 156 -6.53 -3.53 5.99
CA GLU A 156 -7.70 -2.96 6.65
C GLU A 156 -8.79 -2.54 5.64
N TYR A 157 -8.37 -1.95 4.51
CA TYR A 157 -9.29 -1.62 3.41
C TYR A 157 -9.94 -2.88 2.82
N ALA A 158 -9.14 -3.91 2.54
CA ALA A 158 -9.63 -5.17 2.00
C ALA A 158 -10.65 -5.84 2.95
N GLY A 159 -10.40 -5.80 4.26
CA GLY A 159 -11.33 -6.31 5.27
C GLY A 159 -12.65 -5.56 5.29
N SER A 160 -12.62 -4.24 5.23
CA SER A 160 -13.83 -3.41 5.17
C SER A 160 -14.60 -3.64 3.86
N ALA A 161 -13.89 -3.78 2.74
CA ALA A 161 -14.50 -4.07 1.44
C ALA A 161 -15.17 -5.45 1.40
N GLY A 162 -14.55 -6.47 2.00
CA GLY A 162 -15.10 -7.83 2.10
C GLY A 162 -16.34 -7.93 2.98
N GLY A 163 -16.55 -6.98 3.89
CA GLY A 163 -17.73 -6.93 4.76
C GLY A 163 -18.98 -6.29 4.13
N ILE A 164 -18.87 -5.75 2.93
CA ILE A 164 -19.97 -5.07 2.24
C ILE A 164 -20.70 -6.04 1.33
N ASP A 165 -22.03 -6.02 1.37
CA ASP A 165 -22.91 -6.70 0.39
C ASP A 165 -22.95 -5.91 -0.92
N TRP A 166 -21.98 -6.20 -1.81
CA TRP A 166 -21.83 -5.51 -3.09
C TRP A 166 -22.95 -5.84 -4.09
N GLU A 167 -23.64 -6.99 -3.96
CA GLU A 167 -24.77 -7.33 -4.81
C GLU A 167 -25.95 -6.44 -4.47
N ARG A 168 -26.31 -6.39 -3.19
CA ARG A 168 -27.32 -5.48 -2.69
C ARG A 168 -27.02 -4.03 -3.06
N TRP A 169 -25.77 -3.61 -2.96
CA TRP A 169 -25.32 -2.25 -3.31
C TRP A 169 -25.54 -1.94 -4.78
N ARG A 170 -25.31 -2.90 -5.67
CA ARG A 170 -25.55 -2.76 -7.11
C ARG A 170 -27.04 -2.69 -7.43
N GLU A 171 -27.85 -3.55 -6.84
CA GLU A 171 -29.29 -3.59 -7.06
C GLU A 171 -29.99 -2.31 -6.60
N GLU A 172 -29.71 -1.83 -5.39
CA GLU A 172 -30.34 -0.62 -4.83
C GLU A 172 -29.91 0.67 -5.54
N ARG A 173 -28.77 0.69 -6.23
CA ARG A 173 -28.27 1.87 -6.93
C ARG A 173 -28.92 2.08 -8.30
N PHE A 174 -29.41 1.03 -8.91
CA PHE A 174 -29.99 1.06 -10.26
C PHE A 174 -31.52 0.86 -10.26
N ALA A 175 -32.14 0.77 -9.11
CA ALA A 175 -33.58 0.79 -8.92
C ALA A 175 -34.09 2.23 -8.70
#